data_f73452779219fa7ceb441d0b5b2dd14e
#
_entry.id   f73452779219fa7ceb441d0b5b2dd14e
#
_cell.length_a   1.000
_cell.length_b   1.000
_cell.length_c   1.000
_cell.angle_alpha   90.00
_cell.angle_beta   90.00
_cell.angle_gamma   90.00
#
_symmetry.space_group_name_H-M   'P 1'
#
loop_
_entity.id
_entity.type
_entity.pdbx_description
1 polymer ?
#
loop_
_entity_poly.entity_id
_entity_poly.type
_entity_poly.pdbx_seq_one_letter_code
_entity_poly.pdbx_strand_id
1 'polypeptide(L)'
;MRKVLKDLSKNCKDKLIENFFFNAGIYGRQSQKELKNKLGFRPPWFMVISPTARCNLNCSGCYAGSYVKDEGLSFEDVDRVLTEAKELSIYFVTVSGGEPYMWPHLLKIFEKHNDMYFQTYTNGTLLNKEMVEKLAKLGNVAPAISIEGLEKETDERRGEGTFNKIMQAMDNLKNAGVLFGFSATPTKFNTDTLMSDEFIDLMIEKGCYFGWYFQYVPIGRKPDINLMSTPEQRNKLRDRIHEIRQTKPIFIGDFWNDGPFVGGCISGARPEGYFHINCHGDVEPCVFLQFSTDNIKDKKLIDVIQSPFFKALQEAQPYCKNKNLLAPCALIDHPEILRDIIKKFNAKPSYKGSEEVISNPEICRFLDKYSEEFIKLTDPVWEKKYDPSKHKHWKEFA
;
A
#
# COMPACT_ATOMS: atom_id res chain seq x y z
N MET A 1 -18.97 -7.53 -8.06
CA MET A 1 -19.55 -6.18 -8.23
C MET A 1 -21.04 -6.08 -7.88
N ARG A 2 -21.97 -6.91 -8.42
CA ARG A 2 -23.43 -6.80 -8.10
C ARG A 2 -23.76 -6.89 -6.61
N LYS A 3 -23.08 -7.76 -5.83
CA LYS A 3 -23.28 -7.91 -4.38
C LYS A 3 -22.83 -6.64 -3.65
N VAL A 4 -21.62 -6.14 -3.95
CA VAL A 4 -21.07 -4.90 -3.36
C VAL A 4 -22.08 -3.75 -3.51
N LEU A 5 -22.57 -3.51 -4.73
CA LEU A 5 -23.49 -2.41 -5.00
C LEU A 5 -24.88 -2.55 -4.33
N LYS A 6 -25.26 -3.76 -3.90
CA LYS A 6 -26.52 -3.97 -3.16
C LYS A 6 -26.37 -3.69 -1.67
N ASP A 7 -25.20 -4.01 -1.11
CA ASP A 7 -24.97 -3.95 0.33
C ASP A 7 -24.54 -2.55 0.79
N LEU A 8 -24.07 -1.69 -0.13
CA LEU A 8 -23.67 -0.33 0.19
C LEU A 8 -24.84 0.62 0.36
N SER A 9 -24.69 1.59 1.27
CA SER A 9 -25.59 2.75 1.36
C SER A 9 -25.63 3.50 0.02
N LYS A 10 -26.73 4.22 -0.26
CA LYS A 10 -26.86 4.94 -1.53
C LYS A 10 -25.68 5.88 -1.77
N ASN A 11 -25.30 6.66 -0.79
CA ASN A 11 -24.23 7.64 -0.92
C ASN A 11 -22.85 6.97 -1.14
N CYS A 12 -22.51 5.92 -0.37
CA CYS A 12 -21.26 5.17 -0.57
C CYS A 12 -21.19 4.54 -1.97
N LYS A 13 -22.30 4.04 -2.48
CA LYS A 13 -22.40 3.49 -3.82
C LYS A 13 -22.20 4.57 -4.89
N ASP A 14 -22.89 5.69 -4.77
CA ASP A 14 -22.80 6.79 -5.73
C ASP A 14 -21.36 7.33 -5.78
N LYS A 15 -20.73 7.56 -4.61
CA LYS A 15 -19.33 8.01 -4.52
C LYS A 15 -18.32 6.97 -5.01
N LEU A 16 -18.55 5.70 -4.79
CA LEU A 16 -17.72 4.64 -5.36
C LEU A 16 -17.75 4.68 -6.90
N ILE A 17 -18.93 4.83 -7.48
CA ILE A 17 -19.10 4.87 -8.94
C ILE A 17 -18.49 6.16 -9.50
N GLU A 18 -18.83 7.32 -8.96
CA GLU A 18 -18.38 8.62 -9.44
C GLU A 18 -16.87 8.82 -9.24
N ASN A 19 -16.39 8.67 -8.00
CA ASN A 19 -15.03 9.08 -7.67
C ASN A 19 -13.99 8.00 -7.99
N PHE A 20 -14.27 6.71 -7.66
CA PHE A 20 -13.30 5.66 -7.91
C PHE A 20 -13.35 5.14 -9.33
N PHE A 21 -14.54 4.71 -9.82
CA PHE A 21 -14.61 4.13 -11.16
C PHE A 21 -14.54 5.20 -12.24
N PHE A 22 -15.28 6.31 -12.11
CA PHE A 22 -15.29 7.34 -13.15
C PHE A 22 -14.12 8.29 -13.02
N ASN A 23 -13.97 9.05 -11.91
CA ASN A 23 -12.92 10.06 -11.79
C ASN A 23 -11.52 9.45 -11.78
N ALA A 24 -11.23 8.46 -10.92
CA ALA A 24 -9.91 7.86 -10.85
C ALA A 24 -9.65 6.82 -11.96
N GLY A 25 -10.64 5.97 -12.27
CA GLY A 25 -10.46 4.84 -13.18
C GLY A 25 -10.53 5.23 -14.66
N ILE A 26 -11.53 6.01 -15.07
CA ILE A 26 -11.77 6.34 -16.49
C ILE A 26 -11.20 7.72 -16.82
N TYR A 27 -11.79 8.77 -16.27
CA TYR A 27 -11.44 10.17 -16.57
C TYR A 27 -9.98 10.47 -16.23
N GLY A 28 -9.55 10.17 -14.99
CA GLY A 28 -8.17 10.42 -14.54
C GLY A 28 -7.15 9.72 -15.42
N ARG A 29 -7.39 8.44 -15.75
CA ARG A 29 -6.48 7.66 -16.61
C ARG A 29 -6.39 8.22 -18.04
N GLN A 30 -7.49 8.68 -18.60
CA GLN A 30 -7.50 9.33 -19.91
C GLN A 30 -6.76 10.66 -19.85
N SER A 31 -7.09 11.53 -18.89
CA SER A 31 -6.42 12.83 -18.71
C SER A 31 -4.92 12.69 -18.47
N GLN A 32 -4.49 11.67 -17.69
CA GLN A 32 -3.05 11.39 -17.49
C GLN A 32 -2.33 11.02 -18.80
N LYS A 33 -3.00 10.35 -19.75
CA LYS A 33 -2.42 10.08 -21.07
C LYS A 33 -2.26 11.35 -21.88
N GLU A 34 -3.22 12.28 -21.79
CA GLU A 34 -3.15 13.59 -22.47
C GLU A 34 -2.08 14.49 -21.82
N LEU A 35 -1.98 14.49 -20.48
CA LEU A 35 -0.94 15.21 -19.74
C LEU A 35 0.47 14.74 -20.11
N LYS A 36 0.65 13.46 -20.49
CA LYS A 36 1.95 12.97 -20.98
C LYS A 36 2.51 13.83 -22.13
N ASN A 37 1.66 14.27 -23.05
CA ASN A 37 2.10 15.10 -24.19
C ASN A 37 2.52 16.51 -23.76
N LYS A 38 1.93 17.03 -22.69
CA LYS A 38 2.24 18.37 -22.15
C LYS A 38 3.43 18.38 -21.21
N LEU A 39 3.55 17.33 -20.38
CA LEU A 39 4.52 17.26 -19.28
C LEU A 39 5.78 16.46 -19.64
N GLY A 40 5.76 15.69 -20.73
CA GLY A 40 6.83 14.77 -21.11
C GLY A 40 6.85 13.46 -20.28
N PHE A 41 5.95 13.30 -19.31
CA PHE A 41 5.78 12.08 -18.52
C PHE A 41 4.30 11.87 -18.19
N ARG A 42 3.93 10.64 -17.86
CA ARG A 42 2.58 10.30 -17.41
C ARG A 42 2.54 10.27 -15.88
N PRO A 43 1.66 11.07 -15.23
CA PRO A 43 1.50 11.05 -13.79
C PRO A 43 1.13 9.67 -13.24
N PRO A 44 1.47 9.35 -11.97
CA PRO A 44 1.07 8.10 -11.30
C PRO A 44 -0.45 8.02 -11.12
N TRP A 45 -0.96 6.79 -10.99
CA TRP A 45 -2.40 6.58 -10.85
C TRP A 45 -2.95 7.05 -9.50
N PHE A 46 -2.19 6.85 -8.43
CA PHE A 46 -2.59 7.20 -7.08
C PHE A 46 -1.40 7.70 -6.26
N MET A 47 -1.68 8.17 -5.07
CA MET A 47 -0.66 8.53 -4.09
C MET A 47 -1.00 7.96 -2.72
N VAL A 48 0.02 7.85 -1.88
CA VAL A 48 -0.13 7.53 -0.45
C VAL A 48 0.33 8.73 0.35
N ILE A 49 -0.44 9.12 1.36
CA ILE A 49 -0.08 10.20 2.28
C ILE A 49 -0.25 9.73 3.72
N SER A 50 0.73 10.03 4.55
CA SER A 50 0.75 9.75 5.99
C SER A 50 0.74 11.06 6.77
N PRO A 51 -0.43 11.70 6.98
CA PRO A 51 -0.47 13.06 7.52
C PRO A 51 -0.07 13.14 9.01
N THR A 52 -0.03 12.01 9.71
CA THR A 52 0.35 11.96 11.13
C THR A 52 1.14 10.69 11.47
N ALA A 53 2.08 10.81 12.39
CA ALA A 53 2.78 9.69 13.02
C ALA A 53 2.11 9.22 14.32
N ARG A 54 1.10 9.96 14.82
CA ARG A 54 0.40 9.61 16.06
C ARG A 54 -0.39 8.31 15.86
N CYS A 55 -0.27 7.40 16.83
CA CYS A 55 -1.00 6.14 16.85
C CYS A 55 -1.33 5.76 18.29
N ASN A 56 -2.51 5.22 18.50
CA ASN A 56 -2.98 4.74 19.81
C ASN A 56 -2.57 3.29 20.11
N LEU A 57 -1.89 2.61 19.17
CA LEU A 57 -1.32 1.27 19.33
C LEU A 57 0.21 1.31 19.30
N ASN A 58 0.82 0.20 19.77
CA ASN A 58 2.26 0.03 19.82
C ASN A 58 2.70 -1.33 19.23
N CYS A 59 2.21 -1.63 18.02
CA CYS A 59 2.38 -2.93 17.37
C CYS A 59 3.84 -3.33 17.20
N SER A 60 4.14 -4.63 17.36
CA SER A 60 5.47 -5.20 17.12
C SER A 60 5.81 -5.15 15.62
N GLY A 61 7.04 -4.73 15.27
CA GLY A 61 7.49 -4.66 13.89
C GLY A 61 6.70 -3.69 13.00
N CYS A 62 6.16 -2.61 13.59
CA CYS A 62 5.44 -1.58 12.83
C CYS A 62 6.42 -0.75 11.99
N TYR A 63 6.21 -0.69 10.66
CA TYR A 63 7.06 0.07 9.75
C TYR A 63 7.09 1.58 10.06
N ALA A 64 5.97 2.12 10.57
CA ALA A 64 5.84 3.51 11.00
C ALA A 64 6.23 3.72 12.48
N GLY A 65 6.75 2.71 13.13
CA GLY A 65 7.00 2.74 14.59
C GLY A 65 8.19 3.58 15.02
N SER A 66 9.07 3.96 14.11
CA SER A 66 10.20 4.87 14.33
C SER A 66 9.86 6.33 14.03
N TYR A 67 8.67 6.62 13.52
CA TYR A 67 8.23 7.98 13.20
C TYR A 67 8.15 8.85 14.44
N VAL A 68 8.63 10.09 14.32
CA VAL A 68 8.50 11.09 15.39
C VAL A 68 7.02 11.47 15.52
N LYS A 69 6.50 11.36 16.72
CA LYS A 69 5.08 11.62 17.03
C LYS A 69 4.84 13.11 17.30
N ASP A 70 5.12 13.93 16.31
CA ASP A 70 4.82 15.37 16.34
C ASP A 70 3.40 15.67 15.83
N GLU A 71 3.15 16.92 15.46
CA GLU A 71 1.84 17.36 14.97
C GLU A 71 1.53 16.83 13.56
N GLY A 72 2.56 16.44 12.80
CA GLY A 72 2.44 15.98 11.42
C GLY A 72 2.20 17.12 10.41
N LEU A 73 1.55 16.80 9.29
CA LEU A 73 1.20 17.77 8.26
C LEU A 73 0.02 18.64 8.70
N SER A 74 0.06 19.92 8.34
CA SER A 74 -1.06 20.84 8.55
C SER A 74 -2.22 20.51 7.58
N PHE A 75 -3.40 21.07 7.88
CA PHE A 75 -4.53 20.99 6.95
C PHE A 75 -4.16 21.61 5.59
N GLU A 76 -3.49 22.76 5.63
CA GLU A 76 -3.08 23.53 4.45
C GLU A 76 -2.09 22.79 3.57
N ASP A 77 -1.12 22.06 4.19
CA ASP A 77 -0.17 21.22 3.44
C ASP A 77 -0.88 20.12 2.67
N VAL A 78 -1.78 19.39 3.36
CA VAL A 78 -2.52 18.28 2.74
C VAL A 78 -3.50 18.78 1.69
N ASP A 79 -4.21 19.87 1.96
CA ASP A 79 -5.14 20.51 1.03
C ASP A 79 -4.45 20.94 -0.27
N ARG A 80 -3.28 21.59 -0.15
CA ARG A 80 -2.47 22.00 -1.30
C ARG A 80 -2.01 20.80 -2.11
N VAL A 81 -1.48 19.76 -1.44
CA VAL A 81 -1.01 18.53 -2.10
C VAL A 81 -2.14 17.84 -2.87
N LEU A 82 -3.32 17.73 -2.27
CA LEU A 82 -4.48 17.11 -2.94
C LEU A 82 -5.00 17.98 -4.12
N THR A 83 -4.88 19.29 -4.02
CA THR A 83 -5.19 20.20 -5.12
C THR A 83 -4.20 20.00 -6.27
N GLU A 84 -2.89 19.98 -6.00
CA GLU A 84 -1.86 19.70 -7.00
C GLU A 84 -2.00 18.27 -7.60
N ALA A 85 -2.43 17.29 -6.79
CA ALA A 85 -2.71 15.93 -7.26
C ALA A 85 -3.86 15.90 -8.28
N LYS A 86 -4.93 16.68 -8.07
CA LYS A 86 -6.02 16.80 -9.03
C LYS A 86 -5.58 17.46 -10.35
N GLU A 87 -4.68 18.44 -10.31
CA GLU A 87 -4.07 19.01 -11.51
C GLU A 87 -3.30 17.97 -12.35
N LEU A 88 -2.78 16.94 -11.68
CA LEU A 88 -2.14 15.76 -12.27
C LEU A 88 -3.13 14.62 -12.57
N SER A 89 -4.42 14.85 -12.41
CA SER A 89 -5.50 13.87 -12.59
C SER A 89 -5.37 12.64 -11.69
N ILE A 90 -4.84 12.83 -10.49
CA ILE A 90 -4.78 11.81 -9.44
C ILE A 90 -6.00 11.98 -8.53
N TYR A 91 -6.97 11.07 -8.64
CA TYR A 91 -8.24 11.11 -7.89
C TYR A 91 -8.38 9.99 -6.86
N PHE A 92 -7.44 9.04 -6.82
CA PHE A 92 -7.39 8.00 -5.80
C PHE A 92 -6.23 8.25 -4.84
N VAL A 93 -6.53 8.32 -3.54
CA VAL A 93 -5.56 8.62 -2.49
C VAL A 93 -5.67 7.59 -1.37
N THR A 94 -4.55 7.01 -1.01
CA THR A 94 -4.46 6.17 0.19
C THR A 94 -3.92 7.00 1.35
N VAL A 95 -4.64 6.98 2.47
CA VAL A 95 -4.20 7.65 3.70
C VAL A 95 -3.72 6.60 4.70
N SER A 96 -2.47 6.75 5.13
CA SER A 96 -1.79 5.87 6.08
C SER A 96 -1.13 6.69 7.19
N GLY A 97 -0.05 6.20 7.79
CA GLY A 97 0.72 6.89 8.81
C GLY A 97 0.84 6.11 10.10
N GLY A 98 0.65 6.77 11.23
CA GLY A 98 0.41 6.12 12.52
C GLY A 98 -1.00 5.52 12.53
N GLU A 99 -1.97 6.27 13.04
CA GLU A 99 -3.40 5.97 12.88
C GLU A 99 -4.07 7.19 12.22
N PRO A 100 -4.58 7.07 10.99
CA PRO A 100 -5.16 8.21 10.26
C PRO A 100 -6.28 8.91 11.01
N TYR A 101 -7.12 8.16 11.73
CA TYR A 101 -8.25 8.72 12.49
C TYR A 101 -7.83 9.48 13.77
N MET A 102 -6.54 9.53 14.07
CA MET A 102 -5.98 10.43 15.09
C MET A 102 -5.57 11.79 14.53
N TRP A 103 -5.53 11.95 13.19
CA TRP A 103 -5.26 13.25 12.59
C TRP A 103 -6.53 14.12 12.61
N PRO A 104 -6.50 15.30 13.28
CA PRO A 104 -7.73 16.04 13.59
C PRO A 104 -8.44 16.60 12.35
N HIS A 105 -7.75 16.70 11.23
CA HIS A 105 -8.26 17.29 10.00
C HIS A 105 -8.80 16.26 8.98
N LEU A 106 -8.75 14.96 9.31
CA LEU A 106 -9.03 13.89 8.36
C LEU A 106 -10.41 14.01 7.70
N LEU A 107 -11.48 14.12 8.49
CA LEU A 107 -12.84 14.20 7.95
C LEU A 107 -13.06 15.49 7.13
N LYS A 108 -12.48 16.59 7.57
CA LYS A 108 -12.57 17.88 6.85
C LYS A 108 -11.88 17.82 5.49
N ILE A 109 -10.76 17.09 5.37
CA ILE A 109 -10.09 16.85 4.07
C ILE A 109 -10.96 15.98 3.17
N PHE A 110 -11.56 14.92 3.68
CA PHE A 110 -12.45 14.07 2.89
C PHE A 110 -13.69 14.81 2.39
N GLU A 111 -14.22 15.71 3.18
CA GLU A 111 -15.34 16.57 2.82
C GLU A 111 -14.94 17.61 1.76
N LYS A 112 -13.81 18.29 1.93
CA LYS A 112 -13.32 19.30 0.99
C LYS A 112 -12.97 18.71 -0.37
N HIS A 113 -12.35 17.54 -0.41
CA HIS A 113 -11.99 16.82 -1.63
C HIS A 113 -12.96 15.69 -1.94
N ASN A 114 -14.24 15.99 -1.91
CA ASN A 114 -15.30 15.00 -2.03
C ASN A 114 -15.51 14.48 -3.47
N ASP A 115 -14.76 15.02 -4.42
CA ASP A 115 -14.57 14.54 -5.79
C ASP A 115 -13.45 13.48 -5.95
N MET A 116 -12.67 13.22 -4.89
CA MET A 116 -11.66 12.17 -4.81
C MET A 116 -12.18 10.96 -4.04
N TYR A 117 -11.55 9.79 -4.25
CA TYR A 117 -11.82 8.59 -3.48
C TYR A 117 -10.64 8.25 -2.57
N PHE A 118 -10.93 8.00 -1.30
CA PHE A 118 -9.91 7.73 -0.29
C PHE A 118 -9.97 6.28 0.19
N GLN A 119 -8.80 5.66 0.34
CA GLN A 119 -8.65 4.42 1.10
C GLN A 119 -7.84 4.71 2.36
N THR A 120 -8.31 4.33 3.53
CA THR A 120 -7.54 4.50 4.76
C THR A 120 -6.99 3.17 5.24
N TYR A 121 -5.70 3.08 5.58
CA TYR A 121 -5.17 1.96 6.35
C TYR A 121 -5.26 2.32 7.83
N THR A 122 -6.08 1.59 8.56
CA THR A 122 -6.42 1.90 9.96
C THR A 122 -6.33 0.67 10.85
N ASN A 123 -6.00 0.86 12.11
CA ASN A 123 -6.09 -0.21 13.11
C ASN A 123 -7.55 -0.52 13.52
N GLY A 124 -8.51 0.25 13.06
CA GLY A 124 -9.95 0.05 13.27
C GLY A 124 -10.49 0.43 14.66
N THR A 125 -9.63 0.64 15.65
CA THR A 125 -10.08 0.83 17.05
C THR A 125 -10.84 2.13 17.29
N LEU A 126 -10.76 3.09 16.38
CA LEU A 126 -11.47 4.36 16.42
C LEU A 126 -12.74 4.38 15.55
N LEU A 127 -13.06 3.28 14.86
CA LEU A 127 -14.24 3.14 14.00
C LEU A 127 -15.49 2.74 14.83
N ASN A 128 -15.84 3.55 15.79
CA ASN A 128 -17.11 3.42 16.54
C ASN A 128 -18.30 3.83 15.65
N LYS A 129 -19.52 3.63 16.13
CA LYS A 129 -20.75 3.94 15.38
C LYS A 129 -20.79 5.38 14.88
N GLU A 130 -20.46 6.35 15.73
CA GLU A 130 -20.46 7.78 15.37
C GLU A 130 -19.47 8.09 14.23
N MET A 131 -18.24 7.57 14.30
CA MET A 131 -17.23 7.74 13.24
C MET A 131 -17.71 7.10 11.93
N VAL A 132 -18.24 5.89 12.00
CA VAL A 132 -18.72 5.15 10.82
C VAL A 132 -19.92 5.85 10.16
N GLU A 133 -20.86 6.43 10.94
CA GLU A 133 -21.94 7.24 10.40
C GLU A 133 -21.44 8.47 9.63
N LYS A 134 -20.39 9.14 10.14
CA LYS A 134 -19.73 10.25 9.42
C LYS A 134 -19.11 9.76 8.11
N LEU A 135 -18.45 8.60 8.10
CA LEU A 135 -17.89 8.00 6.86
C LEU A 135 -18.98 7.64 5.86
N ALA A 136 -20.10 7.05 6.30
CA ALA A 136 -21.23 6.73 5.46
C ALA A 136 -21.86 8.00 4.83
N LYS A 137 -21.90 9.09 5.59
CA LYS A 137 -22.37 10.39 5.11
C LYS A 137 -21.42 11.01 4.08
N LEU A 138 -20.12 10.90 4.25
CA LEU A 138 -19.12 11.32 3.26
C LEU A 138 -19.16 10.45 2.01
N GLY A 139 -19.23 9.13 2.15
CA GLY A 139 -19.39 8.15 1.07
C GLY A 139 -18.13 7.88 0.23
N ASN A 140 -17.15 8.75 0.26
CA ASN A 140 -15.94 8.69 -0.57
C ASN A 140 -14.72 8.04 0.10
N VAL A 141 -14.95 7.24 1.16
CA VAL A 141 -13.89 6.61 1.95
C VAL A 141 -14.12 5.11 2.08
N ALA A 142 -13.08 4.32 1.83
CA ALA A 142 -13.07 2.86 2.03
C ALA A 142 -11.98 2.49 3.04
N PRO A 143 -12.31 2.20 4.32
CA PRO A 143 -11.34 1.70 5.27
C PRO A 143 -10.81 0.30 4.91
N ALA A 144 -9.50 0.09 5.02
CA ALA A 144 -8.83 -1.20 5.05
C ALA A 144 -8.34 -1.43 6.48
N ILE A 145 -9.02 -2.32 7.21
CA ILE A 145 -8.75 -2.54 8.63
C ILE A 145 -7.58 -3.50 8.78
N SER A 146 -6.59 -3.08 9.55
CA SER A 146 -5.39 -3.87 9.76
C SER A 146 -5.64 -5.01 10.75
N ILE A 147 -5.40 -6.25 10.29
CA ILE A 147 -5.58 -7.50 11.05
C ILE A 147 -4.46 -8.48 10.69
N GLU A 148 -4.07 -9.38 11.60
CA GLU A 148 -2.89 -10.22 11.39
C GLU A 148 -3.18 -11.73 11.31
N GLY A 149 -4.44 -12.09 11.22
CA GLY A 149 -4.96 -13.45 11.29
C GLY A 149 -6.17 -13.52 12.20
N LEU A 150 -6.29 -14.59 12.97
CA LEU A 150 -7.32 -14.73 13.99
C LEU A 150 -6.96 -13.95 15.27
N GLU A 151 -7.68 -14.17 16.36
CA GLU A 151 -7.51 -13.43 17.62
C GLU A 151 -6.07 -13.51 18.12
N LYS A 152 -5.50 -14.72 18.14
CA LYS A 152 -4.14 -14.94 18.63
C LYS A 152 -3.10 -14.08 17.90
N GLU A 153 -2.98 -14.23 16.61
CA GLU A 153 -1.96 -13.52 15.81
C GLU A 153 -2.19 -12.00 15.83
N THR A 154 -3.45 -11.59 15.87
CA THR A 154 -3.81 -10.17 15.91
C THR A 154 -3.46 -9.54 17.26
N ASP A 155 -3.81 -10.18 18.35
CA ASP A 155 -3.55 -9.65 19.70
C ASP A 155 -2.08 -9.74 20.08
N GLU A 156 -1.36 -10.80 19.68
CA GLU A 156 0.10 -10.91 19.86
C GLU A 156 0.86 -9.74 19.22
N ARG A 157 0.45 -9.31 18.03
CA ARG A 157 1.14 -8.22 17.31
C ARG A 157 0.66 -6.84 17.72
N ARG A 158 -0.66 -6.67 17.92
CA ARG A 158 -1.31 -5.36 18.07
C ARG A 158 -1.69 -5.00 19.49
N GLY A 159 -1.67 -5.95 20.39
CA GLY A 159 -2.06 -5.83 21.81
C GLY A 159 -3.39 -6.50 22.10
N GLU A 160 -3.49 -7.05 23.30
CA GLU A 160 -4.64 -7.80 23.81
C GLU A 160 -5.98 -7.05 23.63
N GLY A 161 -7.00 -7.75 23.16
CA GLY A 161 -8.34 -7.25 22.90
C GLY A 161 -8.47 -6.39 21.65
N THR A 162 -7.42 -6.27 20.83
CA THR A 162 -7.49 -5.52 19.56
C THR A 162 -8.35 -6.25 18.54
N PHE A 163 -8.27 -7.58 18.49
CA PHE A 163 -9.10 -8.38 17.57
C PHE A 163 -10.60 -8.11 17.77
N ASN A 164 -11.08 -8.13 19.01
CA ASN A 164 -12.49 -7.88 19.30
C ASN A 164 -12.95 -6.47 18.92
N LYS A 165 -12.08 -5.45 19.07
CA LYS A 165 -12.35 -4.08 18.61
C LYS A 165 -12.44 -4.01 17.09
N ILE A 166 -11.58 -4.76 16.38
CA ILE A 166 -11.60 -4.88 14.91
C ILE A 166 -12.92 -5.53 14.45
N MET A 167 -13.32 -6.64 15.07
CA MET A 167 -14.57 -7.30 14.74
C MET A 167 -15.78 -6.38 14.91
N GLN A 168 -15.81 -5.59 15.98
CA GLN A 168 -16.86 -4.60 16.21
C GLN A 168 -16.84 -3.47 15.17
N ALA A 169 -15.65 -2.99 14.78
CA ALA A 169 -15.50 -1.96 13.75
C ALA A 169 -16.02 -2.46 12.38
N MET A 170 -15.72 -3.70 12.01
CA MET A 170 -16.23 -4.32 10.78
C MET A 170 -17.76 -4.44 10.81
N ASP A 171 -18.35 -4.85 11.94
CA ASP A 171 -19.80 -4.91 12.11
C ASP A 171 -20.45 -3.51 11.98
N ASN A 172 -19.84 -2.48 12.55
CA ASN A 172 -20.31 -1.09 12.42
C ASN A 172 -20.29 -0.63 10.95
N LEU A 173 -19.20 -0.88 10.22
CA LEU A 173 -19.07 -0.51 8.80
C LEU A 173 -20.06 -1.25 7.91
N LYS A 174 -20.22 -2.56 8.12
CA LYS A 174 -21.18 -3.40 7.41
C LYS A 174 -22.62 -2.88 7.60
N ASN A 175 -23.00 -2.61 8.85
CA ASN A 175 -24.33 -2.13 9.19
C ASN A 175 -24.63 -0.74 8.62
N ALA A 176 -23.64 0.12 8.48
CA ALA A 176 -23.76 1.45 7.88
C ALA A 176 -23.68 1.44 6.34
N GLY A 177 -23.42 0.29 5.72
CA GLY A 177 -23.27 0.17 4.27
C GLY A 177 -22.05 0.93 3.72
N VAL A 178 -20.95 0.98 4.46
CA VAL A 178 -19.67 1.55 4.01
C VAL A 178 -18.86 0.46 3.31
N LEU A 179 -18.25 0.78 2.15
CA LEU A 179 -17.29 -0.12 1.53
C LEU A 179 -16.04 -0.24 2.41
N PHE A 180 -15.64 -1.45 2.74
CA PHE A 180 -14.41 -1.68 3.50
C PHE A 180 -13.77 -3.02 3.16
N GLY A 181 -12.54 -3.16 3.57
CA GLY A 181 -11.76 -4.37 3.47
C GLY A 181 -10.80 -4.52 4.64
N PHE A 182 -9.83 -5.40 4.48
CA PHE A 182 -8.79 -5.59 5.46
C PHE A 182 -7.39 -5.38 4.86
N SER A 183 -6.39 -5.18 5.72
CA SER A 183 -4.98 -5.27 5.36
C SER A 183 -4.26 -6.16 6.37
N ALA A 184 -3.36 -7.02 5.89
CA ALA A 184 -2.59 -7.90 6.76
C ALA A 184 -1.12 -7.89 6.35
N THR A 185 -0.26 -8.14 7.34
CA THR A 185 1.17 -8.23 7.13
C THR A 185 1.61 -9.69 7.29
N PRO A 186 1.78 -10.44 6.18
CA PRO A 186 2.34 -11.79 6.23
C PRO A 186 3.72 -11.77 6.86
N THR A 187 3.91 -12.62 7.86
CA THR A 187 5.15 -12.91 8.57
C THR A 187 5.40 -14.41 8.57
N LYS A 188 6.59 -14.83 8.98
CA LYS A 188 6.91 -16.24 9.14
C LYS A 188 5.90 -17.00 10.04
N PHE A 189 5.27 -16.29 10.98
CA PHE A 189 4.44 -16.90 12.03
C PHE A 189 2.94 -16.89 11.74
N ASN A 190 2.44 -16.00 10.85
CA ASN A 190 1.01 -15.88 10.57
C ASN A 190 0.63 -16.17 9.11
N THR A 191 1.60 -16.39 8.22
CA THR A 191 1.31 -16.60 6.78
C THR A 191 0.36 -17.77 6.56
N ASP A 192 0.49 -18.87 7.31
CA ASP A 192 -0.39 -20.03 7.16
C ASP A 192 -1.83 -19.72 7.61
N THR A 193 -2.01 -18.99 8.72
CA THR A 193 -3.33 -18.50 9.15
C THR A 193 -3.95 -17.57 8.11
N LEU A 194 -3.17 -16.64 7.55
CA LEU A 194 -3.64 -15.71 6.51
C LEU A 194 -4.04 -16.39 5.20
N MET A 195 -3.52 -17.59 4.92
CA MET A 195 -3.88 -18.44 3.79
C MET A 195 -5.08 -19.35 4.06
N SER A 196 -5.50 -19.51 5.31
CA SER A 196 -6.54 -20.47 5.68
C SER A 196 -7.92 -20.05 5.19
N ASP A 197 -8.78 -21.04 4.92
CA ASP A 197 -10.19 -20.79 4.63
C ASP A 197 -10.89 -20.14 5.82
N GLU A 198 -10.55 -20.53 7.04
CA GLU A 198 -11.12 -19.97 8.27
C GLU A 198 -10.98 -18.46 8.34
N PHE A 199 -9.78 -17.94 8.10
CA PHE A 199 -9.52 -16.49 8.09
C PHE A 199 -10.25 -15.79 6.95
N ILE A 200 -10.17 -16.32 5.74
CA ILE A 200 -10.80 -15.72 4.57
C ILE A 200 -12.33 -15.70 4.69
N ASP A 201 -12.92 -16.80 5.14
CA ASP A 201 -14.36 -16.90 5.31
C ASP A 201 -14.87 -15.97 6.44
N LEU A 202 -14.10 -15.81 7.52
CA LEU A 202 -14.36 -14.82 8.57
C LEU A 202 -14.38 -13.39 7.98
N MET A 203 -13.42 -13.03 7.13
CA MET A 203 -13.37 -11.69 6.51
C MET A 203 -14.58 -11.47 5.58
N ILE A 204 -14.99 -12.49 4.82
CA ILE A 204 -16.18 -12.44 3.96
C ILE A 204 -17.44 -12.29 4.80
N GLU A 205 -17.57 -13.06 5.88
CA GLU A 205 -18.72 -13.02 6.80
C GLU A 205 -18.84 -11.64 7.46
N LYS A 206 -17.73 -11.05 7.88
CA LYS A 206 -17.68 -9.70 8.44
C LYS A 206 -17.99 -8.61 7.41
N GLY A 207 -18.01 -8.93 6.12
CA GLY A 207 -18.43 -8.02 5.06
C GLY A 207 -17.27 -7.32 4.35
N CYS A 208 -16.05 -7.82 4.47
CA CYS A 208 -14.92 -7.33 3.68
C CYS A 208 -15.12 -7.66 2.20
N TYR A 209 -14.95 -6.67 1.33
CA TYR A 209 -15.00 -6.84 -0.12
C TYR A 209 -13.64 -6.95 -0.76
N PHE A 210 -12.60 -6.48 -0.08
CA PHE A 210 -11.22 -6.58 -0.52
C PHE A 210 -10.27 -6.82 0.66
N GLY A 211 -9.08 -7.34 0.34
CA GLY A 211 -7.97 -7.49 1.27
C GLY A 211 -6.66 -7.08 0.61
N TRP A 212 -5.72 -6.61 1.41
CA TRP A 212 -4.37 -6.28 0.99
C TRP A 212 -3.36 -7.04 1.82
N TYR A 213 -2.43 -7.74 1.18
CA TYR A 213 -1.29 -8.35 1.84
C TYR A 213 -0.01 -7.57 1.55
N PHE A 214 0.64 -7.13 2.63
CA PHE A 214 1.92 -6.42 2.60
C PHE A 214 2.94 -7.24 3.36
N GLN A 215 3.92 -7.83 2.65
CA GLN A 215 4.98 -8.59 3.28
C GLN A 215 5.67 -7.78 4.38
N TYR A 216 5.99 -8.42 5.48
CA TYR A 216 6.80 -7.78 6.51
C TYR A 216 8.19 -7.44 5.95
N VAL A 217 8.63 -6.23 6.20
CA VAL A 217 9.96 -5.72 5.85
C VAL A 217 10.65 -5.29 7.13
N PRO A 218 11.95 -5.59 7.35
CA PRO A 218 12.65 -5.30 8.60
C PRO A 218 13.05 -3.82 8.71
N ILE A 219 12.06 -2.93 8.80
CA ILE A 219 12.17 -1.48 8.99
C ILE A 219 11.30 -1.02 10.15
N GLY A 220 11.49 0.21 10.61
CA GLY A 220 10.66 0.82 11.63
C GLY A 220 11.01 0.37 13.04
N ARG A 221 10.01 0.02 13.84
CA ARG A 221 10.21 -0.32 15.26
C ARG A 221 10.84 -1.69 15.44
N LYS A 222 12.06 -1.73 15.99
CA LYS A 222 12.80 -2.96 16.32
C LYS A 222 12.76 -3.94 15.13
N PRO A 223 13.36 -3.58 13.99
CA PRO A 223 13.35 -4.43 12.82
C PRO A 223 13.94 -5.81 13.16
N ASP A 224 13.20 -6.87 12.78
CA ASP A 224 13.59 -8.25 13.06
C ASP A 224 13.49 -9.08 11.78
N ILE A 225 14.63 -9.50 11.26
CA ILE A 225 14.71 -10.34 10.06
C ILE A 225 14.01 -11.70 10.22
N ASN A 226 13.87 -12.19 11.45
CA ASN A 226 13.19 -13.45 11.72
C ASN A 226 11.66 -13.39 11.54
N LEU A 227 11.09 -12.19 11.44
CA LEU A 227 9.67 -12.00 11.15
C LEU A 227 9.35 -12.11 9.66
N MET A 228 10.33 -12.01 8.76
CA MET A 228 10.06 -12.13 7.32
C MET A 228 9.52 -13.52 6.98
N SER A 229 8.45 -13.57 6.17
CA SER A 229 7.98 -14.81 5.55
C SER A 229 9.14 -15.47 4.79
N THR A 230 9.25 -16.80 4.84
CA THR A 230 10.28 -17.47 4.01
C THR A 230 9.95 -17.33 2.53
N PRO A 231 10.94 -17.46 1.62
CA PRO A 231 10.69 -17.48 0.19
C PRO A 231 9.60 -18.48 -0.23
N GLU A 232 9.55 -19.65 0.39
CA GLU A 232 8.55 -20.70 0.13
C GLU A 232 7.16 -20.27 0.61
N GLN A 233 7.05 -19.66 1.81
CA GLN A 233 5.78 -19.14 2.32
C GLN A 233 5.23 -18.06 1.41
N ARG A 234 6.09 -17.11 0.98
CA ARG A 234 5.70 -16.05 0.05
C ARG A 234 5.25 -16.62 -1.30
N ASN A 235 5.93 -17.62 -1.82
CA ASN A 235 5.57 -18.29 -3.08
C ASN A 235 4.23 -19.05 -2.97
N LYS A 236 3.99 -19.76 -1.86
CA LYS A 236 2.71 -20.42 -1.58
C LYS A 236 1.56 -19.42 -1.44
N LEU A 237 1.80 -18.31 -0.74
CA LEU A 237 0.82 -17.23 -0.56
C LEU A 237 0.32 -16.70 -1.91
N ARG A 238 1.23 -16.46 -2.88
CA ARG A 238 0.86 -16.05 -4.24
C ARG A 238 -0.13 -17.03 -4.86
N ASP A 239 0.20 -18.32 -4.88
CA ASP A 239 -0.65 -19.33 -5.52
C ASP A 239 -2.03 -19.43 -4.81
N ARG A 240 -2.03 -19.34 -3.48
CA ARG A 240 -3.27 -19.35 -2.69
C ARG A 240 -4.14 -18.13 -2.93
N ILE A 241 -3.55 -16.94 -3.06
CA ILE A 241 -4.32 -15.74 -3.38
C ILE A 241 -4.96 -15.84 -4.76
N HIS A 242 -4.26 -16.39 -5.74
CA HIS A 242 -4.85 -16.62 -7.07
C HIS A 242 -6.05 -17.58 -7.00
N GLU A 243 -5.98 -18.64 -6.20
CA GLU A 243 -7.09 -19.54 -5.95
C GLU A 243 -8.26 -18.83 -5.27
N ILE A 244 -8.01 -18.06 -4.20
CA ILE A 244 -9.03 -17.30 -3.49
C ILE A 244 -9.78 -16.35 -4.42
N ARG A 245 -9.07 -15.62 -5.29
CA ARG A 245 -9.69 -14.70 -6.27
C ARG A 245 -10.64 -15.41 -7.25
N GLN A 246 -10.41 -16.69 -7.52
CA GLN A 246 -11.25 -17.50 -8.43
C GLN A 246 -12.42 -18.18 -7.72
N THR A 247 -12.27 -18.49 -6.44
CA THR A 247 -13.21 -19.37 -5.70
C THR A 247 -14.00 -18.67 -4.62
N LYS A 248 -13.53 -17.52 -4.10
CA LYS A 248 -14.18 -16.79 -3.01
C LYS A 248 -14.68 -15.41 -3.46
N PRO A 249 -15.79 -14.90 -2.90
CA PRO A 249 -16.37 -13.61 -3.30
C PRO A 249 -15.66 -12.40 -2.64
N ILE A 250 -14.34 -12.39 -2.65
CA ILE A 250 -13.48 -11.33 -2.13
C ILE A 250 -12.30 -11.10 -3.08
N PHE A 251 -11.90 -9.84 -3.27
CA PHE A 251 -10.67 -9.51 -3.98
C PHE A 251 -9.53 -9.34 -2.98
N ILE A 252 -8.43 -10.06 -3.16
CA ILE A 252 -7.22 -9.88 -2.35
C ILE A 252 -6.07 -9.44 -3.24
N GLY A 253 -5.50 -8.26 -2.97
CA GLY A 253 -4.28 -7.77 -3.59
C GLY A 253 -3.06 -8.27 -2.84
N ASP A 254 -2.11 -8.87 -3.55
CA ASP A 254 -0.80 -9.23 -3.01
C ASP A 254 0.23 -8.23 -3.52
N PHE A 255 0.53 -7.25 -2.69
CA PHE A 255 1.32 -6.09 -3.11
C PHE A 255 2.72 -6.48 -3.67
N TRP A 256 3.30 -7.58 -3.22
CA TRP A 256 4.61 -8.05 -3.68
C TRP A 256 4.56 -9.07 -4.82
N ASN A 257 3.55 -9.92 -4.84
CA ASN A 257 3.52 -11.03 -5.79
C ASN A 257 2.65 -10.73 -7.04
N ASP A 258 1.92 -9.62 -7.05
CA ASP A 258 1.10 -9.20 -8.19
C ASP A 258 1.88 -8.46 -9.30
N GLY A 259 3.21 -8.43 -9.22
CA GLY A 259 4.06 -7.80 -10.23
C GLY A 259 3.71 -8.15 -11.69
N PRO A 260 3.45 -9.41 -12.06
CA PRO A 260 3.04 -9.77 -13.42
C PRO A 260 1.77 -9.06 -13.90
N PHE A 261 0.82 -8.77 -13.00
CA PHE A 261 -0.47 -8.14 -13.34
C PHE A 261 -0.41 -6.61 -13.43
N VAL A 262 0.61 -6.01 -12.82
CA VAL A 262 0.78 -4.55 -12.75
C VAL A 262 2.07 -4.06 -13.43
N GLY A 263 2.77 -4.96 -14.13
CA GLY A 263 3.98 -4.64 -14.87
C GLY A 263 5.21 -4.38 -13.98
N GLY A 264 5.31 -5.01 -12.81
CA GLY A 264 6.44 -4.89 -11.88
C GLY A 264 6.15 -4.11 -10.61
N CYS A 265 7.17 -3.53 -9.98
CA CYS A 265 6.99 -2.71 -8.78
C CYS A 265 6.22 -1.43 -9.09
N ILE A 266 5.22 -1.09 -8.29
CA ILE A 266 4.38 0.09 -8.47
C ILE A 266 4.88 1.33 -7.72
N SER A 267 6.09 1.32 -7.17
CA SER A 267 6.70 2.44 -6.46
C SER A 267 7.32 3.49 -7.40
N GLY A 268 7.82 4.60 -6.84
CA GLY A 268 8.60 5.59 -7.54
C GLY A 268 7.82 6.45 -8.53
N ALA A 269 6.54 6.69 -8.26
CA ALA A 269 5.66 7.53 -9.10
C ALA A 269 5.52 7.07 -10.57
N ARG A 270 5.70 5.77 -10.85
CA ARG A 270 5.43 5.28 -12.22
C ARG A 270 3.93 5.40 -12.57
N PRO A 271 3.58 5.40 -13.89
CA PRO A 271 2.20 5.66 -14.34
C PRO A 271 1.11 4.76 -13.75
N GLU A 272 1.40 3.49 -13.55
CA GLU A 272 0.48 2.50 -12.97
C GLU A 272 0.62 2.38 -11.44
N GLY A 273 1.46 3.22 -10.84
CA GLY A 273 1.88 3.10 -9.45
C GLY A 273 1.61 4.35 -8.62
N TYR A 274 2.45 4.53 -7.62
CA TYR A 274 2.31 5.54 -6.60
C TYR A 274 3.64 6.07 -6.07
N PHE A 275 3.55 7.06 -5.21
CA PHE A 275 4.59 7.57 -4.33
C PHE A 275 3.99 7.82 -2.95
N HIS A 276 4.83 8.02 -1.95
CA HIS A 276 4.43 8.27 -0.58
C HIS A 276 4.88 9.66 -0.09
N ILE A 277 4.01 10.35 0.63
CA ILE A 277 4.34 11.56 1.37
C ILE A 277 4.20 11.26 2.85
N ASN A 278 5.29 11.40 3.61
CA ASN A 278 5.29 11.12 5.03
C ASN A 278 4.81 12.33 5.87
N CYS A 279 4.72 12.17 7.19
CA CYS A 279 4.20 13.18 8.10
C CYS A 279 5.09 14.43 8.25
N HIS A 280 6.32 14.40 7.76
CA HIS A 280 7.22 15.56 7.71
C HIS A 280 7.21 16.27 6.36
N GLY A 281 6.52 15.69 5.37
CA GLY A 281 6.44 16.20 4.00
C GLY A 281 7.51 15.64 3.06
N ASP A 282 8.36 14.71 3.51
CA ASP A 282 9.31 14.06 2.63
C ASP A 282 8.58 13.17 1.63
N VAL A 283 9.05 13.15 0.39
CA VAL A 283 8.47 12.34 -0.65
C VAL A 283 9.33 11.13 -0.94
N GLU A 284 8.76 9.98 -0.64
CA GLU A 284 9.40 8.68 -0.69
C GLU A 284 8.87 7.87 -1.89
N PRO A 285 9.69 7.04 -2.53
CA PRO A 285 9.22 6.19 -3.63
C PRO A 285 8.13 5.20 -3.21
N CYS A 286 8.16 4.75 -1.95
CA CYS A 286 7.27 3.74 -1.39
C CYS A 286 7.19 3.90 0.13
N VAL A 287 6.08 3.53 0.76
CA VAL A 287 5.93 3.57 2.23
C VAL A 287 6.97 2.72 2.98
N PHE A 288 7.55 1.73 2.32
CA PHE A 288 8.59 0.85 2.87
C PHE A 288 10.00 1.29 2.49
N LEU A 289 10.14 2.19 1.52
CA LEU A 289 11.39 2.71 1.03
C LEU A 289 11.56 4.13 1.54
N GLN A 290 11.95 4.22 2.82
CA GLN A 290 11.95 5.43 3.63
C GLN A 290 13.20 6.29 3.38
N PHE A 291 13.39 6.68 2.11
CA PHE A 291 14.46 7.55 1.66
C PHE A 291 13.90 8.63 0.75
N SER A 292 14.39 9.85 0.91
CA SER A 292 13.92 11.01 0.14
C SER A 292 15.06 11.90 -0.33
N THR A 293 14.85 12.57 -1.45
CA THR A 293 15.66 13.68 -1.95
C THR A 293 14.91 14.99 -1.92
N ASP A 294 13.60 14.95 -1.67
CA ASP A 294 12.72 16.11 -1.84
C ASP A 294 11.62 16.15 -0.78
N ASN A 295 11.14 17.37 -0.49
CA ASN A 295 10.07 17.63 0.46
C ASN A 295 8.98 18.51 -0.18
N ILE A 296 7.70 18.19 0.10
CA ILE A 296 6.56 18.96 -0.42
C ILE A 296 6.48 20.39 0.11
N LYS A 297 7.10 20.69 1.25
CA LYS A 297 7.11 22.05 1.81
C LYS A 297 7.96 23.01 0.99
N ASP A 298 8.96 22.46 0.27
CA ASP A 298 9.93 23.24 -0.50
C ASP A 298 9.63 23.26 -2.01
N LYS A 299 8.89 22.25 -2.49
CA LYS A 299 8.67 22.04 -3.93
C LYS A 299 7.21 21.70 -4.24
N LYS A 300 6.81 21.94 -5.49
CA LYS A 300 5.53 21.46 -6.02
C LYS A 300 5.56 19.94 -6.24
N LEU A 301 4.39 19.33 -6.12
CA LEU A 301 4.24 17.90 -6.31
C LEU A 301 4.78 17.40 -7.66
N ILE A 302 4.52 18.13 -8.74
CA ILE A 302 5.00 17.80 -10.08
C ILE A 302 6.53 17.70 -10.17
N ASP A 303 7.25 18.58 -9.48
CA ASP A 303 8.71 18.63 -9.52
C ASP A 303 9.31 17.44 -8.74
N VAL A 304 8.70 17.11 -7.60
CA VAL A 304 9.16 16.04 -6.73
C VAL A 304 9.01 14.66 -7.37
N ILE A 305 7.85 14.38 -7.97
CA ILE A 305 7.59 13.07 -8.61
C ILE A 305 8.42 12.84 -9.88
N GLN A 306 9.07 13.88 -10.38
CA GLN A 306 10.01 13.81 -11.51
C GLN A 306 11.48 13.91 -11.07
N SER A 307 11.77 13.78 -9.78
CA SER A 307 13.14 13.84 -9.28
C SER A 307 14.04 12.82 -9.99
N PRO A 308 15.34 13.12 -10.16
CA PRO A 308 16.30 12.15 -10.71
C PRO A 308 16.36 10.83 -9.93
N PHE A 309 16.11 10.88 -8.62
CA PHE A 309 16.03 9.70 -7.77
C PHE A 309 14.87 8.77 -8.17
N PHE A 310 13.67 9.33 -8.38
CA PHE A 310 12.50 8.56 -8.83
C PHE A 310 12.69 8.00 -10.24
N LYS A 311 13.23 8.82 -11.15
CA LYS A 311 13.54 8.38 -12.52
C LYS A 311 14.50 7.20 -12.53
N ALA A 312 15.54 7.23 -11.72
CA ALA A 312 16.50 6.12 -11.63
C ALA A 312 15.84 4.82 -11.16
N LEU A 313 14.92 4.88 -10.19
CA LEU A 313 14.16 3.72 -9.74
C LEU A 313 13.23 3.17 -10.82
N GLN A 314 12.59 4.06 -11.60
CA GLN A 314 11.73 3.67 -12.72
C GLN A 314 12.53 3.03 -13.85
N GLU A 315 13.65 3.63 -14.24
CA GLU A 315 14.51 3.17 -15.33
C GLU A 315 15.22 1.85 -15.02
N ALA A 316 15.49 1.57 -13.74
CA ALA A 316 16.08 0.31 -13.32
C ALA A 316 15.10 -0.88 -13.41
N GLN A 317 13.80 -0.63 -13.55
CA GLN A 317 12.80 -1.69 -13.68
C GLN A 317 12.75 -2.25 -15.12
N PRO A 318 12.49 -3.56 -15.28
CA PRO A 318 12.44 -4.59 -14.24
C PRO A 318 13.83 -4.91 -13.70
N TYR A 319 13.98 -4.99 -12.40
CA TYR A 319 15.27 -5.17 -11.73
C TYR A 319 15.95 -6.50 -12.06
N CYS A 320 15.19 -7.56 -12.33
CA CYS A 320 15.72 -8.86 -12.76
C CYS A 320 16.28 -8.83 -14.18
N LYS A 321 17.45 -9.44 -14.40
CA LYS A 321 18.06 -9.58 -15.73
C LYS A 321 17.16 -10.33 -16.73
N ASN A 322 16.46 -11.37 -16.27
CA ASN A 322 15.49 -12.16 -17.06
C ASN A 322 14.08 -11.55 -17.07
N LYS A 323 13.92 -10.31 -16.54
CA LYS A 323 12.65 -9.58 -16.45
C LYS A 323 11.58 -10.29 -15.61
N ASN A 324 11.96 -11.12 -14.65
CA ASN A 324 11.05 -11.81 -13.74
C ASN A 324 10.29 -10.81 -12.86
N LEU A 325 9.01 -10.59 -13.16
CA LEU A 325 8.14 -9.67 -12.41
C LEU A 325 7.53 -10.31 -11.14
N LEU A 326 7.83 -11.58 -10.84
CA LEU A 326 7.47 -12.20 -9.55
C LEU A 326 8.37 -11.72 -8.41
N ALA A 327 9.55 -11.19 -8.74
CA ALA A 327 10.48 -10.57 -7.79
C ALA A 327 10.64 -9.06 -8.12
N PRO A 328 9.60 -8.22 -7.90
CA PRO A 328 9.58 -6.85 -8.40
C PRO A 328 10.16 -5.81 -7.45
N CYS A 329 10.44 -6.15 -6.20
CA CYS A 329 10.71 -5.17 -5.14
C CYS A 329 12.19 -4.78 -5.08
N ALA A 330 12.49 -3.48 -5.19
CA ALA A 330 13.85 -2.98 -5.03
C ALA A 330 14.42 -3.21 -3.63
N LEU A 331 13.56 -3.32 -2.60
CA LEU A 331 14.02 -3.39 -1.21
C LEU A 331 14.38 -4.81 -0.76
N ILE A 332 13.52 -5.80 -1.09
CA ILE A 332 13.71 -7.17 -0.62
C ILE A 332 14.05 -8.18 -1.72
N ASP A 333 13.85 -7.81 -3.00
CA ASP A 333 14.16 -8.69 -4.12
C ASP A 333 15.43 -8.24 -4.89
N HIS A 334 15.81 -6.94 -4.79
CA HIS A 334 16.98 -6.37 -5.44
C HIS A 334 17.69 -5.32 -4.57
N PRO A 335 18.05 -5.67 -3.33
CA PRO A 335 18.59 -4.70 -2.36
C PRO A 335 19.90 -4.05 -2.80
N GLU A 336 20.71 -4.73 -3.63
CA GLU A 336 21.94 -4.20 -4.20
C GLU A 336 21.66 -3.00 -5.14
N ILE A 337 20.67 -3.10 -6.01
CA ILE A 337 20.28 -2.02 -6.94
C ILE A 337 19.77 -0.81 -6.16
N LEU A 338 18.99 -1.06 -5.11
CA LEU A 338 18.49 -0.01 -4.24
C LEU A 338 19.64 0.75 -3.53
N ARG A 339 20.61 0.01 -2.96
CA ARG A 339 21.79 0.60 -2.31
C ARG A 339 22.57 1.50 -3.26
N ASP A 340 22.80 1.06 -4.50
CA ASP A 340 23.50 1.83 -5.53
C ASP A 340 22.75 3.11 -5.91
N ILE A 341 21.44 3.04 -6.09
CA ILE A 341 20.59 4.20 -6.41
C ILE A 341 20.58 5.21 -5.24
N ILE A 342 20.37 4.75 -4.00
CA ILE A 342 20.40 5.63 -2.82
C ILE A 342 21.75 6.35 -2.71
N LYS A 343 22.86 5.64 -2.86
CA LYS A 343 24.19 6.21 -2.83
C LYS A 343 24.43 7.22 -3.95
N LYS A 344 24.03 6.87 -5.18
CA LYS A 344 24.21 7.72 -6.37
C LYS A 344 23.52 9.08 -6.22
N PHE A 345 22.30 9.10 -5.68
CA PHE A 345 21.51 10.31 -5.53
C PHE A 345 21.59 10.94 -4.15
N ASN A 346 22.42 10.38 -3.25
CA ASN A 346 22.57 10.83 -1.87
C ASN A 346 21.21 10.98 -1.15
N ALA A 347 20.27 10.07 -1.45
CA ALA A 347 18.95 10.07 -0.83
C ALA A 347 19.09 9.86 0.70
N LYS A 348 18.39 10.68 1.47
CA LYS A 348 18.50 10.67 2.93
C LYS A 348 17.46 9.76 3.54
N PRO A 349 17.79 9.03 4.63
CA PRO A 349 16.79 8.32 5.39
C PRO A 349 15.77 9.31 5.98
N SER A 350 14.50 9.06 5.78
CA SER A 350 13.41 9.92 6.28
C SER A 350 13.19 9.77 7.78
N TYR A 351 13.64 8.65 8.36
CA TYR A 351 13.51 8.35 9.78
C TYR A 351 14.77 7.69 10.31
N LYS A 352 15.03 7.86 11.61
CA LYS A 352 16.11 7.16 12.31
C LYS A 352 15.90 5.64 12.24
N GLY A 353 16.90 4.93 11.75
CA GLY A 353 16.88 3.48 11.57
C GLY A 353 16.40 3.03 10.17
N SER A 354 15.91 3.92 9.31
CA SER A 354 15.61 3.57 7.90
C SER A 354 16.88 3.19 7.13
N GLU A 355 18.02 3.74 7.52
CA GLU A 355 19.33 3.43 6.93
C GLU A 355 19.80 1.99 7.18
N GLU A 356 19.23 1.29 8.14
CA GLU A 356 19.69 -0.06 8.52
C GLU A 356 19.54 -1.08 7.37
N VAL A 357 18.52 -0.94 6.53
CA VAL A 357 18.31 -1.84 5.38
C VAL A 357 19.39 -1.71 4.29
N ILE A 358 20.21 -0.66 4.36
CA ILE A 358 21.30 -0.42 3.40
C ILE A 358 22.69 -0.40 4.05
N SER A 359 22.79 -0.32 5.38
CA SER A 359 24.05 -0.13 6.10
C SER A 359 24.33 -1.16 7.19
N ASN A 360 23.30 -1.79 7.78
CA ASN A 360 23.51 -2.82 8.78
C ASN A 360 23.97 -4.12 8.11
N PRO A 361 25.19 -4.63 8.44
CA PRO A 361 25.75 -5.79 7.72
C PRO A 361 24.94 -7.09 7.89
N GLU A 362 24.21 -7.26 8.99
CA GLU A 362 23.38 -8.44 9.24
C GLU A 362 22.13 -8.39 8.37
N ILE A 363 21.40 -7.26 8.39
CA ILE A 363 20.20 -7.05 7.58
C ILE A 363 20.54 -7.11 6.10
N CYS A 364 21.63 -6.47 5.66
CA CYS A 364 22.05 -6.48 4.27
C CYS A 364 22.33 -7.92 3.77
N ARG A 365 23.15 -8.69 4.52
CA ARG A 365 23.42 -10.10 4.15
C ARG A 365 22.17 -10.96 4.12
N PHE A 366 21.25 -10.73 5.07
CA PHE A 366 19.99 -11.46 5.09
C PHE A 366 19.13 -11.14 3.85
N LEU A 367 18.98 -9.85 3.51
CA LEU A 367 18.18 -9.44 2.36
C LEU A 367 18.80 -9.91 1.02
N ASP A 368 20.13 -9.88 0.90
CA ASP A 368 20.85 -10.38 -0.28
C ASP A 368 20.57 -11.89 -0.47
N LYS A 369 20.71 -12.67 0.60
CA LYS A 369 20.42 -14.10 0.58
C LYS A 369 18.94 -14.39 0.30
N TYR A 370 18.02 -13.66 0.94
CA TYR A 370 16.58 -13.79 0.70
C TYR A 370 16.23 -13.54 -0.76
N SER A 371 16.79 -12.48 -1.34
CA SER A 371 16.63 -12.15 -2.77
C SER A 371 17.07 -13.31 -3.68
N GLU A 372 18.30 -13.81 -3.47
CA GLU A 372 18.84 -14.93 -4.25
C GLU A 372 17.95 -16.18 -4.18
N GLU A 373 17.51 -16.56 -2.98
CA GLU A 373 16.64 -17.71 -2.75
C GLU A 373 15.26 -17.51 -3.40
N PHE A 374 14.67 -16.33 -3.28
CA PHE A 374 13.36 -16.05 -3.84
C PHE A 374 13.38 -15.97 -5.38
N ILE A 375 14.41 -15.36 -5.98
CA ILE A 375 14.59 -15.31 -7.43
C ILE A 375 14.77 -16.73 -7.97
N LYS A 376 15.64 -17.53 -7.34
CA LYS A 376 15.86 -18.94 -7.74
C LYS A 376 14.57 -19.76 -7.68
N LEU A 377 13.72 -19.50 -6.70
CA LEU A 377 12.42 -20.19 -6.55
C LEU A 377 11.41 -19.75 -7.62
N THR A 378 11.41 -18.47 -7.98
CA THR A 378 10.39 -17.88 -8.85
C THR A 378 10.76 -17.90 -10.34
N ASP A 379 12.04 -17.95 -10.72
CA ASP A 379 12.47 -17.99 -12.13
C ASP A 379 11.83 -19.10 -12.93
N PRO A 380 11.79 -20.39 -12.48
CA PRO A 380 11.11 -21.43 -13.23
C PRO A 380 9.60 -21.20 -13.36
N VAL A 381 8.99 -20.58 -12.36
CA VAL A 381 7.56 -20.26 -12.39
C VAL A 381 7.28 -19.13 -13.37
N TRP A 382 8.13 -18.09 -13.36
CA TRP A 382 8.07 -16.98 -14.31
C TRP A 382 8.17 -17.48 -15.75
N GLU A 383 9.21 -18.23 -16.05
CA GLU A 383 9.44 -18.78 -17.39
C GLU A 383 8.31 -19.68 -17.89
N LYS A 384 7.71 -20.45 -16.98
CA LYS A 384 6.64 -21.40 -17.34
C LYS A 384 5.28 -20.74 -17.49
N LYS A 385 4.95 -19.72 -16.66
CA LYS A 385 3.56 -19.22 -16.54
C LYS A 385 3.37 -17.78 -17.02
N TYR A 386 4.40 -16.93 -16.93
CA TYR A 386 4.23 -15.47 -17.02
C TYR A 386 5.08 -14.80 -18.10
N ASP A 387 6.18 -15.39 -18.56
CA ASP A 387 7.11 -14.77 -19.50
C ASP A 387 6.39 -14.33 -20.79
N PRO A 388 6.31 -13.02 -21.10
CA PRO A 388 5.59 -12.51 -22.27
C PRO A 388 6.19 -12.98 -23.59
N SER A 389 7.47 -13.38 -23.62
CA SER A 389 8.10 -13.94 -24.83
C SER A 389 7.54 -15.31 -25.19
N LYS A 390 7.08 -16.07 -24.19
CA LYS A 390 6.52 -17.43 -24.32
C LYS A 390 4.98 -17.45 -24.28
N HIS A 391 4.35 -16.44 -23.66
CA HIS A 391 2.90 -16.40 -23.39
C HIS A 391 2.30 -15.11 -23.94
N LYS A 392 1.67 -15.17 -25.13
CA LYS A 392 1.11 -13.99 -25.82
C LYS A 392 0.07 -13.19 -25.03
N HIS A 393 -0.72 -13.84 -24.17
CA HIS A 393 -1.75 -13.19 -23.35
C HIS A 393 -1.18 -12.23 -22.29
N TRP A 394 0.11 -12.32 -21.96
CA TRP A 394 0.78 -11.37 -21.08
C TRP A 394 1.35 -10.14 -21.78
N LYS A 395 1.43 -10.16 -23.12
CA LYS A 395 1.96 -9.02 -23.93
C LYS A 395 1.08 -7.76 -23.83
N GLU A 396 -0.20 -7.92 -23.50
CA GLU A 396 -1.13 -6.79 -23.36
C GLU A 396 -1.00 -6.07 -22.01
N PHE A 397 -0.33 -6.66 -21.03
CA PHE A 397 -0.10 -6.14 -19.69
C PHE A 397 1.34 -5.67 -19.46
N ALA A 398 2.25 -5.94 -20.34
CA ALA A 398 3.63 -5.48 -20.39
C ALA A 398 3.75 -4.27 -21.34
#